data_0a0db305189d6bd8e402fedb63d0fe55
#
_entry.id   0a0db305189d6bd8e402fedb63d0fe55
#
_cell.length_a   1.000
_cell.length_b   1.000
_cell.length_c   1.000
_cell.angle_alpha   90.00
_cell.angle_beta   90.00
_cell.angle_gamma   90.00
#
_symmetry.space_group_name_H-M   'P 1'
#
loop_
_entity.id
_entity.type
_entity.pdbx_description
1 polymer ?
#
loop_
_entity_poly.entity_id
_entity_poly.type
_entity_poly.pdbx_seq_one_letter_code
_entity_poly.pdbx_strand_id
1 'polypeptide(L)'
;MYKRQVYNVGNDKIILCERGIRTFEGAYRNTLDVNAISYLQARTHLPVIADPSHGVGLRRHVVDVGLAAVAAGADGLLVEIHPRPDSAVSDRDQTLYFDQAAHLIEGGRKFRALREALMH
;
A
#
# COMPACT_ATOMS: atom_id res chain seq x y z
N MET A 1 -5.13 1.87 17.27
CA MET A 1 -4.79 1.62 18.68
C MET A 1 -3.29 1.74 18.94
N TYR A 2 -2.42 1.07 18.21
CA TYR A 2 -0.95 1.12 18.39
C TYR A 2 -0.31 2.49 18.17
N LYS A 3 -0.79 3.30 17.23
CA LYS A 3 -0.32 4.68 17.00
C LYS A 3 -0.28 5.50 18.29
N ARG A 4 -1.35 5.46 19.07
CA ARG A 4 -1.45 6.22 20.34
C ARG A 4 -0.44 5.71 21.36
N GLN A 5 -0.19 4.42 21.43
CA GLN A 5 0.79 3.82 22.34
C GLN A 5 2.22 4.28 22.00
N VAL A 6 2.58 4.26 20.72
CA VAL A 6 3.90 4.74 20.25
C VAL A 6 4.09 6.22 20.55
N TYR A 7 3.08 7.03 20.27
CA TYR A 7 3.10 8.46 20.55
C TYR A 7 3.21 8.76 22.04
N ASN A 8 2.49 8.03 22.88
CA ASN A 8 2.47 8.23 24.33
C ASN A 8 3.81 7.98 25.02
N VAL A 9 4.71 7.21 24.40
CA VAL A 9 6.09 7.01 24.89
C VAL A 9 7.09 8.02 24.32
N GLY A 10 6.61 9.09 23.67
CA GLY A 10 7.43 10.18 23.16
C GLY A 10 8.01 9.95 21.75
N ASN A 11 7.56 8.94 21.03
CA ASN A 11 7.98 8.69 19.65
C ASN A 11 6.96 9.27 18.67
N ASP A 12 7.33 10.33 17.97
CA ASP A 12 6.53 11.00 16.94
C ASP A 12 6.82 10.49 15.51
N LYS A 13 7.83 9.62 15.34
CA LYS A 13 8.20 9.01 14.06
C LYS A 13 7.26 7.84 13.74
N ILE A 14 6.08 8.18 13.29
CA ILE A 14 4.99 7.23 13.03
C ILE A 14 4.62 7.32 11.55
N ILE A 15 4.43 6.17 10.91
CA ILE A 15 3.88 6.02 9.56
C ILE A 15 2.57 5.23 9.70
N LEU A 16 1.50 5.72 9.05
CA LEU A 16 0.23 5.02 8.97
C LEU A 16 0.24 4.11 7.73
N CYS A 17 -0.24 2.89 7.86
CA CYS A 17 -0.30 1.95 6.74
C CYS A 17 -1.72 1.42 6.56
N GLU A 18 -2.32 1.70 5.40
CA GLU A 18 -3.53 1.01 4.97
C GLU A 18 -3.14 -0.37 4.43
N ARG A 19 -3.64 -1.42 5.07
CA ARG A 19 -3.23 -2.82 4.82
C ARG A 19 -4.38 -3.73 4.41
N GLY A 20 -5.54 -3.15 4.17
CA GLY A 20 -6.76 -3.87 3.84
C GLY A 20 -7.64 -4.20 5.05
N ILE A 21 -8.90 -4.35 4.76
CA ILE A 21 -9.94 -4.71 5.71
C ILE A 21 -10.69 -5.94 5.23
N ARG A 22 -11.25 -6.70 6.17
CA ARG A 22 -12.19 -7.77 5.86
C ARG A 22 -13.53 -7.18 5.46
N THR A 23 -14.05 -7.63 4.30
CA THR A 23 -15.38 -7.30 3.82
C THR A 23 -16.13 -8.59 3.46
N PHE A 24 -17.39 -8.44 3.04
CA PHE A 24 -18.18 -9.55 2.51
C PHE A 24 -17.76 -10.00 1.11
N GLU A 25 -16.84 -9.24 0.45
CA GLU A 25 -16.31 -9.62 -0.87
C GLU A 25 -15.43 -10.87 -0.75
N GLY A 26 -15.75 -11.89 -1.52
CA GLY A 26 -15.06 -13.18 -1.48
C GLY A 26 -14.12 -13.45 -2.66
N ALA A 27 -14.08 -12.56 -3.66
CA ALA A 27 -13.25 -12.76 -4.86
C ALA A 27 -11.75 -12.55 -4.61
N TYR A 28 -11.41 -11.84 -3.54
CA TYR A 28 -10.04 -11.59 -3.10
C TYR A 28 -9.96 -11.60 -1.57
N ARG A 29 -8.74 -11.66 -1.03
CA ARG A 29 -8.53 -11.91 0.41
C ARG A 29 -9.01 -10.78 1.30
N ASN A 30 -8.68 -9.53 0.96
CA ASN A 30 -9.07 -8.33 1.69
C ASN A 30 -9.43 -7.22 0.71
N THR A 31 -10.06 -6.17 1.21
CA THR A 31 -10.34 -4.94 0.46
C THR A 31 -9.38 -3.85 0.92
N LEU A 32 -8.55 -3.32 0.02
CA LEU A 32 -7.75 -2.12 0.31
C LEU A 32 -8.66 -0.90 0.28
N ASP A 33 -8.75 -0.18 1.39
CA ASP A 33 -9.58 1.01 1.49
C ASP A 33 -8.84 2.25 0.98
N VAL A 34 -8.99 2.53 -0.29
CA VAL A 34 -8.39 3.71 -0.95
C VAL A 34 -8.94 5.02 -0.35
N ASN A 35 -10.19 5.03 0.11
CA ASN A 35 -10.78 6.20 0.76
C ASN A 35 -10.05 6.54 2.06
N ALA A 36 -9.63 5.53 2.82
CA ALA A 36 -8.88 5.73 4.06
C ALA A 36 -7.56 6.48 3.82
N ILE A 37 -6.89 6.24 2.69
CA ILE A 37 -5.65 6.94 2.33
C ILE A 37 -5.91 8.44 2.22
N SER A 38 -6.86 8.83 1.37
CA SER A 38 -7.23 10.23 1.16
C SER A 38 -7.77 10.88 2.44
N TYR A 39 -8.60 10.16 3.20
CA TYR A 39 -9.16 10.64 4.46
C TYR A 39 -8.09 10.91 5.52
N LEU A 40 -7.12 10.02 5.68
CA LEU A 40 -6.02 10.18 6.63
C LEU A 40 -5.06 11.30 6.22
N GLN A 41 -4.77 11.43 4.93
CA GLN A 41 -3.98 12.54 4.39
C GLN A 41 -4.56 13.91 4.77
N ALA A 42 -5.88 14.05 4.76
CA ALA A 42 -6.54 15.29 5.15
C ALA A 42 -6.59 15.53 6.68
N ARG A 43 -6.36 14.51 7.48
CA ARG A 43 -6.55 14.52 8.94
C ARG A 43 -5.27 14.50 9.76
N THR A 44 -4.15 14.19 9.17
CA THR A 44 -2.88 14.04 9.88
C THR A 44 -1.72 14.53 9.04
N HIS A 45 -0.66 14.98 9.71
CA HIS A 45 0.61 15.31 9.10
C HIS A 45 1.53 14.08 8.94
N LEU A 46 1.10 12.93 9.45
CA LEU A 46 1.88 11.70 9.39
C LEU A 46 1.87 11.13 7.96
N PRO A 47 2.97 10.53 7.51
CA PRO A 47 2.97 9.79 6.25
C PRO A 47 1.93 8.66 6.26
N VAL A 48 1.24 8.51 5.14
CA VAL A 48 0.26 7.43 4.92
C VAL A 48 0.72 6.57 3.77
N ILE A 49 1.05 5.33 4.03
CA ILE A 49 1.46 4.34 3.02
C ILE A 49 0.37 3.29 2.82
N ALA A 50 0.46 2.55 1.74
CA ALA A 50 -0.41 1.41 1.47
C ALA A 50 0.39 0.12 1.33
N ASP A 51 -0.18 -0.98 1.78
CA ASP A 51 0.32 -2.33 1.60
C ASP A 51 -0.64 -3.12 0.68
N PRO A 52 -0.48 -3.02 -0.64
CA PRO A 52 -1.33 -3.71 -1.57
C PRO A 52 -1.10 -5.23 -1.57
N SER A 53 0.06 -5.71 -1.14
CA SER A 53 0.34 -7.14 -1.03
C SER A 53 -0.66 -7.82 -0.09
N HIS A 54 -0.81 -7.31 1.13
CA HIS A 54 -1.80 -7.81 2.08
C HIS A 54 -3.21 -7.27 1.78
N GLY A 55 -3.30 -6.05 1.23
CA GLY A 55 -4.56 -5.38 0.95
C GLY A 55 -5.45 -6.11 -0.05
N VAL A 56 -4.87 -6.79 -1.04
CA VAL A 56 -5.63 -7.61 -1.99
C VAL A 56 -5.33 -9.11 -1.85
N GLY A 57 -4.11 -9.48 -1.43
CA GLY A 57 -3.70 -10.85 -1.18
C GLY A 57 -3.52 -11.73 -2.43
N LEU A 58 -3.54 -11.13 -3.62
CA LEU A 58 -3.41 -11.81 -4.90
C LEU A 58 -2.43 -11.07 -5.82
N ARG A 59 -1.29 -11.70 -6.12
CA ARG A 59 -0.17 -11.14 -6.91
C ARG A 59 -0.62 -10.39 -8.15
N ARG A 60 -1.53 -10.96 -8.92
CA ARG A 60 -2.01 -10.38 -10.18
C ARG A 60 -2.67 -9.01 -10.04
N HIS A 61 -3.09 -8.63 -8.84
CA HIS A 61 -3.76 -7.36 -8.57
C HIS A 61 -2.91 -6.37 -7.77
N VAL A 62 -1.77 -6.81 -7.23
CA VAL A 62 -0.92 -5.99 -6.35
C VAL A 62 -0.41 -4.74 -7.06
N VAL A 63 0.00 -4.85 -8.32
CA VAL A 63 0.52 -3.71 -9.09
C VAL A 63 -0.58 -2.68 -9.31
N ASP A 64 -1.74 -3.09 -9.81
CA ASP A 64 -2.86 -2.18 -10.11
C ASP A 64 -3.37 -1.47 -8.85
N VAL A 65 -3.55 -2.23 -7.77
CA VAL A 65 -3.99 -1.69 -6.48
C VAL A 65 -2.94 -0.76 -5.86
N GLY A 66 -1.66 -1.09 -6.01
CA GLY A 66 -0.56 -0.22 -5.59
C GLY A 66 -0.55 1.12 -6.34
N LEU A 67 -0.71 1.10 -7.66
CA LEU A 67 -0.80 2.30 -8.48
C LEU A 67 -2.03 3.15 -8.12
N ALA A 68 -3.17 2.51 -7.87
CA ALA A 68 -4.37 3.19 -7.39
C ALA A 68 -4.15 3.89 -6.04
N ALA A 69 -3.43 3.24 -5.12
CA ALA A 69 -3.09 3.85 -3.82
C ALA A 69 -2.18 5.08 -3.98
N VAL A 70 -1.19 5.05 -4.88
CA VAL A 70 -0.36 6.22 -5.20
C VAL A 70 -1.19 7.35 -5.80
N ALA A 71 -2.09 7.03 -6.73
CA ALA A 71 -3.01 8.00 -7.33
C ALA A 71 -3.94 8.64 -6.28
N ALA A 72 -4.36 7.89 -5.27
CA ALA A 72 -5.15 8.40 -4.14
C ALA A 72 -4.34 9.26 -3.15
N GLY A 73 -3.01 9.28 -3.27
CA GLY A 73 -2.12 10.13 -2.47
C GLY A 73 -1.28 9.41 -1.44
N ALA A 74 -1.15 8.10 -1.49
CA ALA A 74 -0.23 7.39 -0.61
C ALA A 74 1.20 7.94 -0.75
N ASP A 75 1.87 8.17 0.38
CA ASP A 75 3.25 8.66 0.44
C ASP A 75 4.27 7.57 0.05
N GLY A 76 3.88 6.31 0.16
CA GLY A 76 4.70 5.17 -0.18
C GLY A 76 3.91 3.88 -0.24
N LEU A 77 4.59 2.83 -0.66
CA LEU A 77 4.05 1.48 -0.74
C LEU A 77 4.92 0.50 0.06
N LEU A 78 4.29 -0.43 0.72
CA LEU A 78 4.91 -1.61 1.32
C LEU A 78 4.52 -2.84 0.48
N VAL A 79 5.47 -3.54 -0.11
CA VAL A 79 5.20 -4.70 -0.95
C VAL A 79 6.15 -5.85 -0.65
N GLU A 80 5.67 -7.05 -0.82
CA GLU A 80 6.47 -8.26 -0.71
C GLU A 80 7.03 -8.64 -2.07
N ILE A 81 8.33 -8.88 -2.13
CA ILE A 81 9.04 -9.28 -3.35
C ILE A 81 9.94 -10.49 -3.09
N HIS A 82 10.08 -11.35 -4.07
CA HIS A 82 10.98 -12.51 -4.01
C HIS A 82 11.42 -12.90 -5.42
N PRO A 83 12.68 -13.34 -5.62
CA PRO A 83 13.15 -13.77 -6.94
C PRO A 83 12.38 -14.98 -7.49
N ARG A 84 11.84 -15.80 -6.59
CA ARG A 84 10.99 -16.96 -6.90
C ARG A 84 9.81 -17.01 -5.93
N PRO A 85 8.75 -16.21 -6.13
CA PRO A 85 7.65 -16.10 -5.19
C PRO A 85 6.99 -17.42 -4.82
N ASP A 86 6.89 -18.34 -5.79
CA ASP A 86 6.27 -19.66 -5.57
C ASP A 86 7.05 -20.56 -4.60
N SER A 87 8.33 -20.24 -4.36
CA SER A 87 9.19 -20.90 -3.37
C SER A 87 9.39 -20.09 -2.08
N ALA A 88 8.70 -18.96 -1.93
CA ALA A 88 8.75 -18.16 -0.72
C ALA A 88 8.21 -18.96 0.50
N VAL A 89 8.76 -18.70 1.67
CA VAL A 89 8.37 -19.39 2.90
C VAL A 89 6.94 -19.03 3.31
N SER A 90 6.53 -17.78 3.06
CA SER A 90 5.21 -17.26 3.39
C SER A 90 4.66 -16.39 2.26
N ASP A 91 3.36 -16.12 2.29
CA ASP A 91 2.67 -15.11 1.46
C ASP A 91 2.90 -15.23 -0.06
N ARG A 92 3.07 -16.47 -0.55
CA ARG A 92 3.37 -16.78 -1.95
C ARG A 92 2.38 -16.17 -2.93
N ASP A 93 1.10 -16.18 -2.59
CA ASP A 93 0.00 -15.76 -3.48
C ASP A 93 0.01 -14.27 -3.79
N GLN A 94 0.62 -13.45 -2.92
CA GLN A 94 0.67 -11.99 -3.01
C GLN A 94 2.05 -11.43 -3.35
N THR A 95 3.11 -12.23 -3.20
CA THR A 95 4.49 -11.79 -3.39
C THR A 95 4.81 -11.56 -4.86
N LEU A 96 5.39 -10.40 -5.18
CA LEU A 96 5.74 -10.01 -6.55
C LEU A 96 7.08 -10.64 -7.00
N TYR A 97 7.20 -10.88 -8.30
CA TYR A 97 8.47 -11.03 -8.97
C TYR A 97 9.20 -9.69 -9.08
N PHE A 98 10.50 -9.70 -9.29
CA PHE A 98 11.30 -8.49 -9.37
C PHE A 98 10.92 -7.56 -10.53
N ASP A 99 10.55 -8.12 -11.68
CA ASP A 99 10.07 -7.36 -12.84
C ASP A 99 8.73 -6.65 -12.54
N GLN A 100 7.81 -7.32 -11.85
CA GLN A 100 6.55 -6.72 -11.41
C GLN A 100 6.80 -5.59 -10.40
N ALA A 101 7.72 -5.79 -9.46
CA ALA A 101 8.11 -4.75 -8.51
C ALA A 101 8.75 -3.54 -9.20
N ALA A 102 9.62 -3.77 -10.18
CA ALA A 102 10.22 -2.71 -10.98
C ALA A 102 9.16 -1.91 -11.76
N HIS A 103 8.18 -2.61 -12.35
CA HIS A 103 7.06 -1.99 -13.04
C HIS A 103 6.21 -1.13 -12.08
N LEU A 104 5.93 -1.63 -10.88
CA LEU A 104 5.21 -0.89 -9.85
C LEU A 104 5.96 0.37 -9.42
N ILE A 105 7.27 0.29 -9.20
CA ILE A 105 8.11 1.44 -8.81
C ILE A 105 8.09 2.50 -9.90
N GLU A 106 8.32 2.12 -11.15
CA GLU A 106 8.31 3.05 -12.28
C GLU A 106 6.94 3.68 -12.49
N GLY A 107 5.88 2.88 -12.50
CA GLY A 107 4.51 3.34 -12.59
C GLY A 107 4.14 4.27 -11.45
N GLY A 108 4.50 3.92 -10.22
CA GLY A 108 4.25 4.74 -9.04
C GLY A 108 4.89 6.13 -9.12
N ARG A 109 6.12 6.22 -9.62
CA ARG A 109 6.79 7.51 -9.85
C ARG A 109 6.03 8.37 -10.87
N LYS A 110 5.55 7.78 -11.97
CA LYS A 110 4.77 8.48 -13.00
C LYS A 110 3.41 8.95 -12.45
N PHE A 111 2.71 8.08 -11.73
CA PHE A 111 1.44 8.45 -11.09
C PHE A 111 1.62 9.56 -10.05
N ARG A 112 2.68 9.51 -9.27
CA ARG A 112 3.02 10.56 -8.31
C ARG A 112 3.25 11.89 -9.00
N ALA A 113 4.08 11.92 -10.03
CA ALA A 113 4.36 13.14 -10.80
C ALA A 113 3.12 13.73 -11.45
N LEU A 114 2.25 12.88 -12.03
CA LEU A 114 0.98 13.30 -12.60
C LEU A 114 0.06 13.89 -11.51
N ARG A 115 -0.07 13.24 -10.38
CA ARG A 115 -0.87 13.73 -9.26
C ARG A 115 -0.39 15.10 -8.78
N GLU A 116 0.91 15.25 -8.58
CA GLU A 116 1.50 16.53 -8.16
C GLU A 116 1.20 17.64 -9.17
N ALA A 117 1.31 17.38 -10.47
CA ALA A 117 0.97 18.32 -11.52
C ALA A 117 -0.52 18.69 -11.55
N LEU A 118 -1.42 17.76 -11.25
CA LEU A 118 -2.87 18.00 -11.24
C LEU A 118 -3.37 18.74 -10.00
N MET A 119 -2.69 18.55 -8.85
CA MET A 119 -3.10 19.12 -7.57
C MET A 119 -2.48 20.49 -7.27
N HIS A 120 -1.56 20.91 -8.08
CA HIS A 120 -0.88 22.21 -8.03
C HIS A 120 -1.01 22.95 -9.36
#